data_5349f6b2d33a2f8bff05fdc83fe477e1
#
_entry.id   5349f6b2d33a2f8bff05fdc83fe477e1
#
_cell.length_a   1.000
_cell.length_b   1.000
_cell.length_c   1.000
_cell.angle_alpha   90.00
_cell.angle_beta   90.00
_cell.angle_gamma   90.00
#
_symmetry.space_group_name_H-M   'P 1'
#
loop_
_entity.id
_entity.type
_entity.pdbx_description
1 polymer ?
#
loop_
_entity_poly.entity_id
_entity_poly.type
_entity_poly.pdbx_seq_one_letter_code
_entity_poly.pdbx_strand_id
1 'polypeptide(L)'
;IPVSPGYKPLYREPAFSKESLDWHPYARHYDYSKVRCPLTERVCDHEAIWLTQNVLLGEPEDMEDIARAIRKVRDHYRELLV
;
A
#
# COMPACT_ATOMS: atom_id res chain seq x y z
N ILE A 1 11.16 -7.53 11.41
CA ILE A 1 10.19 -7.95 10.39
C ILE A 1 10.12 -6.85 9.33
N PRO A 2 10.53 -7.12 8.11
CA PRO A 2 10.49 -6.11 7.05
C PRO A 2 9.05 -5.85 6.60
N VAL A 3 8.67 -4.59 6.59
CA VAL A 3 7.37 -4.13 6.10
C VAL A 3 7.58 -2.95 5.15
N SER A 4 6.62 -2.72 4.27
CA SER A 4 6.64 -1.57 3.37
C SER A 4 5.27 -0.88 3.36
N PRO A 5 5.21 0.40 2.94
CA PRO A 5 3.92 1.08 2.81
C PRO A 5 3.06 0.56 1.65
N GLY A 6 3.63 -0.33 0.80
CA GLY A 6 2.87 -0.96 -0.27
C GLY A 6 2.68 -0.08 -1.49
N TYR A 7 1.48 -0.09 -2.04
CA TYR A 7 1.16 0.56 -3.29
C TYR A 7 0.55 1.94 -3.10
N LYS A 8 0.72 2.76 -4.12
CA LYS A 8 -0.09 3.97 -4.32
C LYS A 8 -1.43 3.58 -4.95
N PRO A 9 -2.47 4.42 -4.83
CA PRO A 9 -3.66 4.23 -5.66
C PRO A 9 -3.27 4.10 -7.13
N LEU A 10 -3.81 3.10 -7.81
CA LEU A 10 -3.36 2.71 -9.15
C LEU A 10 -3.45 3.87 -10.15
N TYR A 11 -4.48 4.70 -10.04
CA TYR A 11 -4.69 5.84 -10.93
C TYR A 11 -3.65 6.97 -10.75
N ARG A 12 -2.82 6.93 -9.69
CA ARG A 12 -1.70 7.87 -9.48
C ARG A 12 -0.39 7.36 -10.08
N GLU A 13 -0.36 6.14 -10.59
CA GLU A 13 0.85 5.57 -11.18
C GLU A 13 1.16 6.26 -12.52
N PRO A 14 2.45 6.45 -12.87
CA PRO A 14 2.83 7.11 -14.13
C PRO A 14 2.24 6.46 -15.38
N ALA A 15 2.01 5.15 -15.36
CA ALA A 15 1.40 4.43 -16.49
C ALA A 15 -0.02 4.93 -16.81
N PHE A 16 -0.72 5.52 -15.86
CA PHE A 16 -2.07 6.06 -16.02
C PHE A 16 -2.09 7.58 -16.21
N SER A 17 -0.92 8.22 -16.34
CA SER A 17 -0.84 9.64 -16.65
C SER A 17 -1.42 9.94 -18.04
N LYS A 18 -1.90 11.16 -18.22
CA LYS A 18 -2.42 11.62 -19.53
C LYS A 18 -1.42 11.37 -20.64
N GLU A 19 -0.15 11.72 -20.41
CA GLU A 19 0.93 11.53 -21.37
C GLU A 19 1.12 10.06 -21.76
N SER A 20 1.05 9.16 -20.78
CA SER A 20 1.20 7.72 -21.05
C SER A 20 0.04 7.12 -21.81
N LEU A 21 -1.15 7.71 -21.73
CA LEU A 21 -2.37 7.18 -22.34
C LEU A 21 -2.74 7.84 -23.66
N ASP A 22 -2.19 8.99 -24.00
CA ASP A 22 -2.55 9.76 -25.19
C ASP A 22 -2.32 9.01 -26.51
N TRP A 23 -1.36 8.11 -26.54
CA TRP A 23 -1.09 7.28 -27.72
C TRP A 23 -2.08 6.12 -27.90
N HIS A 24 -2.83 5.75 -26.86
CA HIS A 24 -3.70 4.59 -26.91
C HIS A 24 -5.08 4.94 -27.45
N PRO A 25 -5.58 4.26 -28.49
CA PRO A 25 -6.82 4.65 -29.19
C PRO A 25 -8.05 4.75 -28.29
N TYR A 26 -8.14 3.89 -27.28
CA TYR A 26 -9.29 3.86 -26.38
C TYR A 26 -9.02 4.60 -25.06
N ALA A 27 -7.81 4.54 -24.54
CA ALA A 27 -7.50 5.10 -23.23
C ALA A 27 -7.24 6.61 -23.26
N ARG A 28 -6.93 7.19 -24.43
CA ARG A 28 -6.66 8.63 -24.58
C ARG A 28 -7.82 9.53 -24.15
N HIS A 29 -9.04 8.98 -24.07
CA HIS A 29 -10.23 9.72 -23.67
C HIS A 29 -10.44 9.77 -22.16
N TYR A 30 -9.66 8.99 -21.40
CA TYR A 30 -9.75 8.93 -19.95
C TYR A 30 -8.78 9.92 -19.30
N ASP A 31 -9.24 10.55 -18.23
CA ASP A 31 -8.43 11.44 -17.42
C ASP A 31 -8.43 10.94 -15.98
N TYR A 32 -7.43 10.14 -15.66
CA TYR A 32 -7.28 9.55 -14.32
C TYR A 32 -6.89 10.57 -13.24
N SER A 33 -6.45 11.78 -13.62
CA SER A 33 -6.16 12.84 -12.66
C SER A 33 -7.43 13.31 -11.92
N LYS A 34 -8.60 13.05 -12.49
CA LYS A 34 -9.90 13.41 -11.91
C LYS A 34 -10.49 12.31 -11.04
N VAL A 35 -9.89 11.12 -11.04
CA VAL A 35 -10.39 10.00 -10.22
C VAL A 35 -10.08 10.24 -8.76
N ARG A 36 -11.07 10.00 -7.92
CA ARG A 36 -10.95 10.08 -6.47
C ARG A 36 -11.61 8.87 -5.83
N CYS A 37 -10.83 8.15 -5.05
CA CYS A 37 -11.30 7.04 -4.22
C CYS A 37 -10.81 7.31 -2.80
N PRO A 38 -11.55 8.11 -2.01
CA PRO A 38 -11.05 8.61 -0.71
C PRO A 38 -10.62 7.51 0.25
N LEU A 39 -11.36 6.41 0.29
CA LEU A 39 -10.99 5.28 1.15
C LEU A 39 -9.67 4.63 0.71
N THR A 40 -9.52 4.38 -0.60
CA THR A 40 -8.30 3.82 -1.17
C THR A 40 -7.10 4.74 -0.90
N GLU A 41 -7.28 6.04 -1.12
CA GLU A 41 -6.24 7.03 -0.87
C GLU A 41 -5.80 7.02 0.59
N ARG A 42 -6.74 7.02 1.52
CA ARG A 42 -6.44 6.97 2.95
C ARG A 42 -5.69 5.71 3.34
N VAL A 43 -6.17 4.56 2.87
CA VAL A 43 -5.54 3.27 3.18
C VAL A 43 -4.12 3.20 2.62
N CYS A 44 -3.92 3.59 1.36
CA CYS A 44 -2.61 3.54 0.73
C CYS A 44 -1.63 4.57 1.33
N ASP A 45 -2.11 5.78 1.62
CA ASP A 45 -1.25 6.87 2.06
C ASP A 45 -0.90 6.78 3.56
N HIS A 46 -1.78 6.20 4.40
CA HIS A 46 -1.65 6.33 5.84
C HIS A 46 -1.84 5.05 6.66
N GLU A 47 -2.50 4.03 6.14
CA GLU A 47 -2.95 2.92 6.97
C GLU A 47 -2.36 1.56 6.58
N ALA A 48 -2.07 1.33 5.30
CA ALA A 48 -1.66 0.01 4.83
C ALA A 48 -0.17 -0.26 5.07
N ILE A 49 0.11 -1.47 5.50
CA ILE A 49 1.47 -2.04 5.48
C ILE A 49 1.43 -3.36 4.72
N TRP A 50 2.52 -3.70 4.08
CA TRP A 50 2.64 -4.89 3.27
C TRP A 50 3.80 -5.75 3.73
N LEU A 51 3.58 -7.05 3.73
CA LEU A 51 4.59 -8.06 3.94
C LEU A 51 4.86 -8.76 2.62
N THR A 52 6.13 -9.04 2.33
CA THR A 52 6.47 -9.82 1.14
C THR A 52 6.17 -11.29 1.36
N GLN A 53 5.96 -12.01 0.26
CA GLN A 53 5.61 -13.43 0.30
C GLN A 53 6.64 -14.27 1.07
N ASN A 54 7.92 -14.01 0.89
CA ASN A 54 8.98 -14.77 1.56
C ASN A 54 8.91 -14.67 3.10
N VAL A 55 8.43 -13.56 3.63
CA VAL A 55 8.23 -13.40 5.07
C VAL A 55 7.12 -14.32 5.58
N LEU A 56 6.16 -14.66 4.71
CA LEU A 56 4.99 -15.47 5.04
C LEU A 56 5.18 -16.96 4.74
N LEU A 57 6.38 -17.40 4.35
CA LEU A 57 6.68 -18.80 4.04
C LEU A 57 7.23 -19.60 5.21
N GLY A 58 7.24 -19.04 6.40
CA GLY A 58 7.71 -19.70 7.61
C GLY A 58 6.71 -20.69 8.20
N GLU A 59 7.06 -21.24 9.34
CA GLU A 59 6.21 -22.13 10.12
C GLU A 59 5.09 -21.34 10.82
N PRO A 60 4.05 -22.02 11.35
CA PRO A 60 2.97 -21.34 12.08
C PRO A 60 3.45 -20.45 13.22
N GLU A 61 4.50 -20.85 13.92
CA GLU A 61 5.10 -20.07 15.01
C GLU A 61 5.67 -18.75 14.51
N ASP A 62 6.23 -18.72 13.30
CA ASP A 62 6.77 -17.52 12.68
C ASP A 62 5.63 -16.54 12.36
N MET A 63 4.48 -17.06 11.95
CA MET A 63 3.30 -16.23 11.69
C MET A 63 2.76 -15.62 12.98
N GLU A 64 2.78 -16.38 14.07
CA GLU A 64 2.40 -15.86 15.37
C GLU A 64 3.35 -14.79 15.87
N ASP A 65 4.63 -14.92 15.60
CA ASP A 65 5.63 -13.90 15.94
C ASP A 65 5.38 -12.59 15.22
N ILE A 66 4.99 -12.65 13.92
CA ILE A 66 4.62 -11.48 13.15
C ILE A 66 3.39 -10.79 13.77
N ALA A 67 2.36 -11.55 14.10
CA ALA A 67 1.15 -11.01 14.72
C ALA A 67 1.44 -10.39 16.10
N ARG A 68 2.32 -11.02 16.87
CA ARG A 68 2.75 -10.52 18.18
C ARG A 68 3.52 -9.22 18.05
N ALA A 69 4.41 -9.12 17.07
CA ALA A 69 5.17 -7.91 16.82
C ALA A 69 4.25 -6.73 16.44
N ILE A 70 3.27 -6.96 15.57
CA ILE A 70 2.29 -5.94 15.17
C ILE A 70 1.46 -5.49 16.37
N ARG A 71 0.98 -6.41 17.20
CA ARG A 71 0.26 -6.06 18.42
C ARG A 71 1.11 -5.24 19.39
N LYS A 72 2.37 -5.63 19.56
CA LYS A 72 3.31 -4.90 20.43
C LYS A 72 3.47 -3.44 19.96
N VAL A 73 3.70 -3.23 18.67
CA VAL A 73 3.81 -1.87 18.12
C VAL A 73 2.51 -1.10 18.32
N ARG A 74 1.36 -1.71 18.01
CA ARG A 74 0.05 -1.09 18.21
C ARG A 74 -0.18 -0.67 19.64
N ASP A 75 0.15 -1.53 20.59
CA ASP A 75 -0.14 -1.29 22.00
C ASP A 75 0.84 -0.28 22.63
N HIS A 76 2.03 -0.11 22.04
CA HIS A 76 3.10 0.76 22.53
C HIS A 76 3.49 1.87 21.56
N TYR A 77 2.67 2.17 20.56
CA TYR A 77 3.05 3.13 19.51
C TYR A 77 3.39 4.51 20.07
N ARG A 78 2.79 4.89 21.19
CA ARG A 78 3.04 6.20 21.81
C ARG A 78 4.50 6.36 22.30
N GLU A 79 5.16 5.26 22.60
CA GLU A 79 6.57 5.26 23.01
C GLU A 79 7.49 5.56 21.81
N LEU A 80 6.98 5.40 20.58
CA LEU A 80 7.70 5.70 19.35
C LEU A 80 7.53 7.14 18.88
N LEU A 81 6.57 7.86 19.45
CA LEU A 81 6.29 9.26 19.14
C LEU A 81 7.17 10.13 20.04
N VAL A 82 8.35 10.45 19.54
CA VAL A 82 9.32 11.24 20.31
C VAL A 82 9.36 12.67 19.80
#